data_efd85a4a181e0768bdbb12d41ab88b9d
#
_entry.id   efd85a4a181e0768bdbb12d41ab88b9d
#
_cell.length_a   1.000
_cell.length_b   1.000
_cell.length_c   1.000
_cell.angle_alpha   90.00
_cell.angle_beta   90.00
_cell.angle_gamma   90.00
#
_symmetry.space_group_name_H-M   'P 1'
#
loop_
_entity.id
_entity.type
_entity.pdbx_description
1 polymer ?
#
loop_
_entity_poly.entity_id
_entity_poly.type
_entity_poly.pdbx_seq_one_letter_code
_entity_poly.pdbx_strand_id
1 'polypeptide(L)'
;INHKTYVLAGDGCLMEGISHEAMSLAGHLKLKNLVMLFDNNSISIDGPTSLAVSDNFKKRFESYGWDYILINGHDEKEIFKALKKVQNSKKPTVISCKTKIGYGSPNKSGKSSSHGSPLGLEEIKLVRKSLNWNHKPFQIPKKILSEWKKIGKKGEKIQTKWDKVYKNRKKKIDKILKNNFTKIFKKEKQVAINENKSMASRKSSELTLNALTKENNTLIGGSADLAGSNNTKTKHHKIIKPNDFNGDYIHYGVREHAMSGVMNGLALHGNFIPYGGTFLIFSDYCKPSIRLSALMEQNVIYVMTHDSIGLGEDGPTHQPIEQLSGLRSIPNLNVFRPADRMETIECWQHALKSSKTPSILSLTRQNLDPIRKKYSIINKCSLGAYEILRTRKKINLTIFASGSEVSLAIEASHKLAKDQIYSKVISMPCQDLFDQQAVSYKKKILGETNIKISIEAASTDCWKKYVGNNGLTFGIDTFG
;
A
#
# COMPACT_ATOMS: atom_id res chain seq x y z
N ILE A 1 -10.75 -0.51 22.40
CA ILE A 1 -9.36 -0.27 22.80
C ILE A 1 -9.26 1.20 23.17
N ASN A 2 -8.77 1.48 24.38
CA ASN A 2 -8.70 2.86 24.90
C ASN A 2 -7.22 3.20 25.21
N HIS A 3 -6.40 3.32 24.16
CA HIS A 3 -5.02 3.79 24.28
C HIS A 3 -4.78 4.97 23.35
N LYS A 4 -3.78 5.77 23.64
CA LYS A 4 -3.28 6.85 22.78
C LYS A 4 -2.21 6.30 21.84
N THR A 5 -2.19 6.81 20.63
CA THR A 5 -1.13 6.58 19.65
C THR A 5 -0.28 7.84 19.58
N TYR A 6 1.01 7.71 19.89
CA TYR A 6 1.97 8.81 19.86
C TYR A 6 2.82 8.72 18.60
N VAL A 7 2.97 9.85 17.92
CA VAL A 7 3.81 10.01 16.73
C VAL A 7 4.88 11.06 17.02
N LEU A 8 6.12 10.78 16.67
CA LEU A 8 7.21 11.75 16.68
C LEU A 8 7.41 12.28 15.27
N ALA A 9 7.45 13.60 15.10
CA ALA A 9 7.67 14.25 13.82
C ALA A 9 8.61 15.45 14.00
N GLY A 10 9.58 15.61 13.10
CA GLY A 10 10.44 16.78 13.05
C GLY A 10 9.93 17.82 12.06
N ASP A 11 10.67 18.93 11.92
CA ASP A 11 10.32 20.03 11.01
C ASP A 11 10.16 19.56 9.56
N GLY A 12 11.11 18.79 9.03
CA GLY A 12 11.06 18.24 7.67
C GLY A 12 9.85 17.33 7.44
N CYS A 13 9.46 16.51 8.44
CA CYS A 13 8.28 15.66 8.34
C CYS A 13 7.00 16.47 8.09
N LEU A 14 6.89 17.68 8.65
CA LEU A 14 5.71 18.54 8.50
C LEU A 14 5.72 19.38 7.21
N MET A 15 6.82 19.36 6.46
CA MET A 15 6.90 19.95 5.11
C MET A 15 6.40 18.98 4.04
N GLU A 16 6.43 17.67 4.28
CA GLU A 16 6.00 16.64 3.35
C GLU A 16 4.52 16.77 2.99
N GLY A 17 4.17 16.64 1.70
CA GLY A 17 2.79 16.70 1.22
C GLY A 17 1.86 15.69 1.90
N ILE A 18 2.33 14.46 2.11
CA ILE A 18 1.57 13.42 2.82
C ILE A 18 1.16 13.85 4.24
N SER A 19 1.99 14.66 4.93
CA SER A 19 1.66 15.15 6.26
C SER A 19 0.45 16.08 6.24
N HIS A 20 0.31 16.94 5.22
CA HIS A 20 -0.86 17.80 5.04
C HIS A 20 -2.13 16.97 4.81
N GLU A 21 -2.06 15.96 3.94
CA GLU A 21 -3.16 15.04 3.68
C GLU A 21 -3.57 14.29 4.96
N ALA A 22 -2.60 13.69 5.67
CA ALA A 22 -2.83 12.91 6.88
C ALA A 22 -3.39 13.75 8.03
N MET A 23 -2.84 14.95 8.27
CA MET A 23 -3.30 15.85 9.31
C MET A 23 -4.73 16.33 9.05
N SER A 24 -5.04 16.70 7.80
CA SER A 24 -6.39 17.10 7.41
C SER A 24 -7.41 15.97 7.61
N LEU A 25 -7.08 14.74 7.19
CA LEU A 25 -7.95 13.57 7.38
C LEU A 25 -8.13 13.23 8.86
N ALA A 26 -7.06 13.24 9.65
CA ALA A 26 -7.11 12.95 11.08
C ALA A 26 -7.99 13.95 11.85
N GLY A 27 -7.91 15.23 11.50
CA GLY A 27 -8.76 16.27 12.07
C GLY A 27 -10.21 16.11 11.66
N HIS A 28 -10.48 15.84 10.37
CA HIS A 28 -11.83 15.54 9.86
C HIS A 28 -12.48 14.38 10.62
N LEU A 29 -11.78 13.28 10.78
CA LEU A 29 -12.26 12.10 11.51
C LEU A 29 -12.27 12.28 13.04
N LYS A 30 -11.73 13.38 13.56
CA LYS A 30 -11.63 13.66 15.01
C LYS A 30 -10.92 12.53 15.77
N LEU A 31 -9.73 12.12 15.30
CA LEU A 31 -8.97 11.01 15.90
C LEU A 31 -8.40 11.38 17.28
N LYS A 32 -9.26 11.46 18.29
CA LYS A 32 -8.94 11.91 19.67
C LYS A 32 -7.84 11.11 20.37
N ASN A 33 -7.51 9.93 19.87
CA ASN A 33 -6.46 9.10 20.42
C ASN A 33 -5.09 9.32 19.76
N LEU A 34 -5.03 10.14 18.70
CA LEU A 34 -3.79 10.49 18.02
C LEU A 34 -3.15 11.71 18.70
N VAL A 35 -1.91 11.55 19.11
CA VAL A 35 -1.09 12.61 19.71
C VAL A 35 0.23 12.69 18.95
N MET A 36 0.55 13.85 18.39
CA MET A 36 1.82 14.11 17.72
C MET A 36 2.73 14.91 18.65
N LEU A 37 3.95 14.46 18.84
CA LEU A 37 5.03 15.19 19.46
C LEU A 37 5.88 15.78 18.33
N PHE A 38 5.75 17.08 18.10
CA PHE A 38 6.49 17.79 17.08
C PHE A 38 7.79 18.33 17.65
N ASP A 39 8.92 17.76 17.25
CA ASP A 39 10.26 18.29 17.55
C ASP A 39 10.52 19.55 16.73
N ASN A 40 10.11 20.68 17.29
CA ASN A 40 10.17 22.00 16.68
C ASN A 40 11.52 22.66 17.04
N ASN A 41 12.58 22.22 16.38
CA ASN A 41 13.93 22.72 16.61
C ASN A 41 14.37 23.78 15.57
N SER A 42 13.54 24.02 14.54
CA SER A 42 13.74 25.03 13.51
C SER A 42 15.00 24.82 12.64
N ILE A 43 15.49 23.57 12.53
CA ILE A 43 16.66 23.22 11.73
C ILE A 43 16.33 22.05 10.78
N SER A 44 16.79 22.16 9.54
CA SER A 44 16.83 21.11 8.53
C SER A 44 18.27 20.83 8.09
N ILE A 45 18.45 20.00 7.06
CA ILE A 45 19.79 19.69 6.51
C ILE A 45 20.47 20.96 5.97
N ASP A 46 19.74 21.81 5.26
CA ASP A 46 20.28 23.01 4.64
C ASP A 46 20.53 24.17 5.64
N GLY A 47 19.94 24.10 6.84
CA GLY A 47 20.06 25.16 7.83
C GLY A 47 18.75 25.49 8.54
N PRO A 48 18.54 26.78 8.91
CA PRO A 48 17.29 27.19 9.54
C PRO A 48 16.07 26.94 8.65
N THR A 49 14.99 26.43 9.22
CA THR A 49 13.74 26.16 8.46
C THR A 49 13.15 27.43 7.84
N SER A 50 13.47 28.62 8.39
CA SER A 50 13.06 29.92 7.83
C SER A 50 13.55 30.17 6.40
N LEU A 51 14.53 29.41 5.89
CA LEU A 51 14.94 29.46 4.49
C LEU A 51 13.84 28.99 3.53
N ALA A 52 12.94 28.10 3.99
CA ALA A 52 11.97 27.46 3.14
C ALA A 52 10.52 27.47 3.70
N VAL A 53 10.33 27.80 4.98
CA VAL A 53 9.03 27.72 5.66
C VAL A 53 8.79 28.95 6.51
N SER A 54 7.64 29.60 6.27
CA SER A 54 7.14 30.73 7.08
C SER A 54 5.77 30.41 7.71
N ASP A 55 5.37 29.16 7.74
CA ASP A 55 4.07 28.73 8.21
C ASP A 55 3.85 28.99 9.71
N ASN A 56 2.66 29.41 10.06
CA ASN A 56 2.21 29.39 11.44
C ASN A 56 1.63 28.00 11.77
N PHE A 57 2.43 27.13 12.37
CA PHE A 57 2.01 25.77 12.72
C PHE A 57 0.75 25.73 13.60
N LYS A 58 0.62 26.65 14.57
CA LYS A 58 -0.59 26.71 15.41
C LYS A 58 -1.83 26.91 14.56
N LYS A 59 -1.86 27.93 13.70
CA LYS A 59 -2.99 28.21 12.82
C LYS A 59 -3.25 27.06 11.86
N ARG A 60 -2.20 26.43 11.31
CA ARG A 60 -2.30 25.27 10.41
C ARG A 60 -3.02 24.10 11.08
N PHE A 61 -2.57 23.68 12.27
CA PHE A 61 -3.17 22.58 13.01
C PHE A 61 -4.60 22.89 13.47
N GLU A 62 -4.83 24.11 13.97
CA GLU A 62 -6.17 24.54 14.37
C GLU A 62 -7.15 24.55 13.20
N SER A 63 -6.73 24.97 11.98
CA SER A 63 -7.56 24.93 10.76
C SER A 63 -7.90 23.50 10.33
N TYR A 64 -7.02 22.53 10.57
CA TYR A 64 -7.29 21.11 10.37
C TYR A 64 -8.16 20.48 11.46
N GLY A 65 -8.55 21.23 12.50
CA GLY A 65 -9.38 20.72 13.59
C GLY A 65 -8.62 19.98 14.68
N TRP A 66 -7.32 20.21 14.82
CA TRP A 66 -6.48 19.69 15.90
C TRP A 66 -6.43 20.66 17.09
N ASP A 67 -6.16 20.10 18.28
CA ASP A 67 -5.70 20.89 19.41
C ASP A 67 -4.18 21.11 19.32
N TYR A 68 -3.72 22.34 19.64
CA TYR A 68 -2.30 22.70 19.61
C TYR A 68 -1.82 23.09 21.01
N ILE A 69 -0.72 22.51 21.46
CA ILE A 69 -0.06 22.79 22.73
C ILE A 69 1.41 23.12 22.44
N LEU A 70 1.86 24.30 22.85
CA LEU A 70 3.27 24.68 22.74
C LEU A 70 3.94 24.51 24.11
N ILE A 71 5.11 23.88 24.15
CA ILE A 71 5.91 23.67 25.36
C ILE A 71 7.38 23.89 25.09
N ASN A 72 8.14 24.17 26.16
CA ASN A 72 9.58 23.99 26.16
C ASN A 72 9.88 22.46 26.20
N GLY A 73 10.42 21.91 25.10
CA GLY A 73 10.73 20.47 24.96
C GLY A 73 11.89 19.98 25.84
N HIS A 74 12.58 20.89 26.56
CA HIS A 74 13.60 20.56 27.55
C HIS A 74 13.13 20.76 29.01
N ASP A 75 11.86 21.15 29.23
CA ASP A 75 11.26 21.26 30.57
C ASP A 75 10.39 20.03 30.88
N GLU A 76 10.85 19.19 31.80
CA GLU A 76 10.17 17.97 32.21
C GLU A 76 8.76 18.25 32.78
N LYS A 77 8.57 19.37 33.47
CA LYS A 77 7.26 19.73 34.08
C LYS A 77 6.25 20.09 32.98
N GLU A 78 6.67 20.86 31.98
CA GLU A 78 5.82 21.20 30.84
C GLU A 78 5.46 19.96 30.03
N ILE A 79 6.44 19.09 29.76
CA ILE A 79 6.23 17.80 29.06
C ILE A 79 5.19 16.98 29.83
N PHE A 80 5.37 16.80 31.13
CA PHE A 80 4.43 16.01 31.97
C PHE A 80 3.01 16.59 31.97
N LYS A 81 2.89 17.94 32.13
CA LYS A 81 1.60 18.62 32.09
C LYS A 81 0.89 18.42 30.74
N ALA A 82 1.61 18.55 29.61
CA ALA A 82 1.09 18.37 28.28
C ALA A 82 0.61 16.92 28.07
N LEU A 83 1.45 15.92 28.40
CA LEU A 83 1.11 14.49 28.30
C LEU A 83 -0.10 14.10 29.17
N LYS A 84 -0.26 14.71 30.36
CA LYS A 84 -1.44 14.54 31.21
C LYS A 84 -2.69 15.16 30.58
N LYS A 85 -2.57 16.37 30.00
CA LYS A 85 -3.68 17.10 29.37
C LYS A 85 -4.27 16.32 28.21
N VAL A 86 -3.43 15.74 27.34
CA VAL A 86 -3.89 15.04 26.12
C VAL A 86 -4.65 13.74 26.40
N GLN A 87 -4.56 13.19 27.62
CA GLN A 87 -5.34 11.98 27.97
C GLN A 87 -6.86 12.20 27.79
N ASN A 88 -7.35 13.41 28.01
CA ASN A 88 -8.76 13.78 27.93
C ASN A 88 -9.14 14.53 26.65
N SER A 89 -8.26 14.64 25.67
CA SER A 89 -8.51 15.34 24.40
C SER A 89 -9.69 14.72 23.65
N LYS A 90 -10.47 15.59 23.02
CA LYS A 90 -11.64 15.21 22.17
C LYS A 90 -11.31 15.25 20.67
N LYS A 91 -10.13 15.76 20.32
CA LYS A 91 -9.60 15.93 18.97
C LYS A 91 -8.18 15.35 18.91
N PRO A 92 -7.63 15.08 17.74
CA PRO A 92 -6.20 14.83 17.61
C PRO A 92 -5.43 16.04 18.14
N THR A 93 -4.30 15.79 18.79
CA THR A 93 -3.54 16.85 19.46
C THR A 93 -2.10 16.83 19.01
N VAL A 94 -1.55 18.01 18.68
CA VAL A 94 -0.12 18.20 18.51
C VAL A 94 0.47 18.92 19.72
N ILE A 95 1.53 18.36 20.26
CA ILE A 95 2.39 19.01 21.26
C ILE A 95 3.64 19.48 20.51
N SER A 96 3.71 20.78 20.25
CA SER A 96 4.89 21.41 19.64
C SER A 96 5.94 21.65 20.72
N CYS A 97 6.95 20.81 20.71
CA CYS A 97 8.06 20.83 21.65
C CYS A 97 9.16 21.74 21.10
N LYS A 98 9.32 22.95 21.62
CA LYS A 98 10.48 23.81 21.32
C LYS A 98 11.72 23.14 21.86
N THR A 99 12.56 22.65 20.96
CA THR A 99 13.81 21.96 21.30
C THR A 99 15.01 22.66 20.63
N LYS A 100 16.17 22.14 20.88
CA LYS A 100 17.41 22.59 20.25
C LYS A 100 18.18 21.36 19.75
N ILE A 101 18.36 21.25 18.43
CA ILE A 101 19.11 20.14 17.84
C ILE A 101 20.54 20.11 18.42
N GLY A 102 21.09 18.94 18.67
CA GLY A 102 22.40 18.78 19.28
C GLY A 102 22.49 19.36 20.69
N TYR A 103 21.39 19.32 21.46
CA TYR A 103 21.33 19.84 22.85
C TYR A 103 22.48 19.32 23.70
N GLY A 104 23.12 20.21 24.45
CA GLY A 104 24.31 19.92 25.27
C GLY A 104 25.64 20.00 24.51
N SER A 105 25.62 20.13 23.18
CA SER A 105 26.85 20.33 22.40
C SER A 105 27.28 21.81 22.41
N PRO A 106 28.49 22.14 22.91
CA PRO A 106 28.95 23.54 22.95
C PRO A 106 29.12 24.17 21.57
N ASN A 107 29.60 23.39 20.57
CA ASN A 107 29.94 23.94 19.27
C ASN A 107 28.93 23.66 18.17
N LYS A 108 28.12 22.59 18.30
CA LYS A 108 27.21 22.10 17.24
C LYS A 108 25.73 22.25 17.59
N SER A 109 25.37 22.66 18.80
CA SER A 109 23.96 22.84 19.22
C SER A 109 23.30 23.96 18.41
N GLY A 110 22.08 23.68 17.90
CA GLY A 110 21.30 24.60 17.07
C GLY A 110 21.82 24.78 15.65
N LYS A 111 22.73 23.92 15.17
CA LYS A 111 23.32 24.00 13.84
C LYS A 111 22.92 22.77 12.96
N SER A 112 22.79 22.99 11.67
CA SER A 112 22.54 21.92 10.67
C SER A 112 23.62 20.84 10.67
N SER A 113 24.85 21.15 11.08
CA SER A 113 25.95 20.18 11.23
C SER A 113 25.68 19.07 12.26
N SER A 114 24.62 19.21 13.08
CA SER A 114 24.11 18.15 13.99
C SER A 114 23.01 17.33 13.35
N HIS A 115 22.48 17.71 12.16
CA HIS A 115 21.40 17.01 11.52
C HIS A 115 21.92 15.81 10.73
N GLY A 116 21.58 14.59 11.18
CA GLY A 116 21.96 13.35 10.50
C GLY A 116 23.45 13.02 10.47
N SER A 117 24.28 13.76 11.16
CA SER A 117 25.74 13.58 11.21
C SER A 117 26.23 13.29 12.63
N PRO A 118 27.20 12.38 12.82
CA PRO A 118 27.85 12.20 14.12
C PRO A 118 28.49 13.47 14.62
N LEU A 119 28.42 13.73 15.91
CA LEU A 119 29.07 14.90 16.52
C LEU A 119 30.60 14.87 16.43
N GLY A 120 31.18 13.64 16.36
CA GLY A 120 32.61 13.42 16.40
C GLY A 120 33.15 13.26 17.84
N LEU A 121 34.29 12.58 17.97
CA LEU A 121 34.81 12.15 19.27
C LEU A 121 35.15 13.37 20.20
N GLU A 122 35.71 14.41 19.67
CA GLU A 122 36.07 15.58 20.46
C GLU A 122 34.81 16.31 20.95
N GLU A 123 33.83 16.53 20.09
CA GLU A 123 32.59 17.17 20.50
C GLU A 123 31.81 16.31 21.51
N ILE A 124 31.83 14.98 21.38
CA ILE A 124 31.22 14.07 22.37
C ILE A 124 31.84 14.22 23.74
N LYS A 125 33.17 14.45 23.86
CA LYS A 125 33.83 14.74 25.13
C LYS A 125 33.27 16.02 25.76
N LEU A 126 33.08 17.08 24.96
CA LEU A 126 32.51 18.34 25.41
C LEU A 126 31.05 18.20 25.83
N VAL A 127 30.23 17.47 25.06
CA VAL A 127 28.83 17.18 25.43
C VAL A 127 28.76 16.43 26.77
N ARG A 128 29.59 15.41 26.95
CA ARG A 128 29.65 14.66 28.23
C ARG A 128 29.97 15.56 29.39
N LYS A 129 30.93 16.47 29.25
CA LYS A 129 31.28 17.48 30.27
C LYS A 129 30.11 18.44 30.52
N SER A 130 29.49 18.94 29.47
CA SER A 130 28.34 19.85 29.54
C SER A 130 27.13 19.23 30.25
N LEU A 131 26.89 17.93 30.03
CA LEU A 131 25.75 17.19 30.62
C LEU A 131 26.16 16.47 31.95
N ASN A 132 27.34 16.69 32.50
CA ASN A 132 27.86 15.97 33.68
C ASN A 132 27.79 14.46 33.56
N TRP A 133 28.03 13.89 32.35
CA TRP A 133 27.97 12.45 32.09
C TRP A 133 29.38 11.85 32.17
N ASN A 134 29.77 11.34 33.33
CA ASN A 134 31.11 10.83 33.60
C ASN A 134 31.29 9.32 33.42
N HIS A 135 30.25 8.63 32.90
CA HIS A 135 30.29 7.17 32.74
C HIS A 135 30.95 6.77 31.41
N LYS A 136 31.59 5.61 31.36
CA LYS A 136 32.19 5.07 30.12
C LYS A 136 31.12 4.92 29.02
N PRO A 137 31.52 4.90 27.73
CA PRO A 137 30.60 4.59 26.62
C PRO A 137 29.81 3.28 26.89
N PHE A 138 28.50 3.31 26.58
CA PHE A 138 27.57 2.20 26.82
C PHE A 138 27.36 1.77 28.29
N GLN A 139 27.98 2.45 29.24
CA GLN A 139 27.77 2.19 30.66
C GLN A 139 26.61 3.03 31.20
N ILE A 140 25.55 2.35 31.62
CA ILE A 140 24.40 2.99 32.29
C ILE A 140 24.52 2.78 33.80
N PRO A 141 24.43 3.84 34.65
CA PRO A 141 24.44 3.71 36.09
C PRO A 141 23.38 2.72 36.59
N LYS A 142 23.75 1.86 37.53
CA LYS A 142 22.87 0.82 38.08
C LYS A 142 21.53 1.40 38.58
N LYS A 143 21.55 2.57 39.21
CA LYS A 143 20.35 3.24 39.71
C LYS A 143 19.37 3.57 38.55
N ILE A 144 19.87 4.24 37.51
CA ILE A 144 19.06 4.58 36.32
C ILE A 144 18.52 3.30 35.66
N LEU A 145 19.39 2.31 35.42
CA LEU A 145 18.99 1.03 34.82
C LEU A 145 17.91 0.32 35.65
N SER A 146 18.03 0.35 37.00
CA SER A 146 17.03 -0.28 37.88
C SER A 146 15.66 0.40 37.78
N GLU A 147 15.63 1.74 37.69
CA GLU A 147 14.37 2.48 37.53
C GLU A 147 13.69 2.17 36.18
N TRP A 148 14.45 2.15 35.09
CA TRP A 148 13.91 1.73 33.78
C TRP A 148 13.38 0.30 33.81
N LYS A 149 14.10 -0.63 34.43
CA LYS A 149 13.62 -2.03 34.60
C LYS A 149 12.34 -2.12 35.44
N LYS A 150 12.18 -1.28 36.48
CA LYS A 150 10.92 -1.21 37.25
C LYS A 150 9.73 -0.77 36.38
N ILE A 151 9.94 0.21 35.47
CA ILE A 151 8.91 0.66 34.51
C ILE A 151 8.53 -0.50 33.58
N GLY A 152 9.51 -1.21 33.00
CA GLY A 152 9.27 -2.37 32.15
C GLY A 152 8.48 -3.48 32.86
N LYS A 153 8.82 -3.79 34.12
CA LYS A 153 8.08 -4.78 34.93
C LYS A 153 6.61 -4.42 35.17
N LYS A 154 6.23 -3.13 35.17
CA LYS A 154 4.82 -2.74 35.21
C LYS A 154 4.10 -3.19 33.93
N GLY A 155 4.76 -3.08 32.77
CA GLY A 155 4.24 -3.59 31.48
C GLY A 155 4.00 -5.09 31.49
N GLU A 156 4.93 -5.88 32.03
CA GLU A 156 4.78 -7.34 32.21
C GLU A 156 3.49 -7.74 32.94
N LYS A 157 3.18 -7.06 34.05
CA LYS A 157 1.96 -7.30 34.82
C LYS A 157 0.70 -7.00 34.01
N ILE A 158 0.72 -5.92 33.21
CA ILE A 158 -0.40 -5.53 32.34
C ILE A 158 -0.58 -6.58 31.24
N GLN A 159 0.53 -6.99 30.61
CA GLN A 159 0.52 -8.02 29.56
C GLN A 159 -0.02 -9.35 30.10
N THR A 160 0.45 -9.81 31.25
CA THR A 160 -0.04 -11.06 31.86
C THR A 160 -1.56 -11.04 32.10
N LYS A 161 -2.11 -9.89 32.54
CA LYS A 161 -3.55 -9.71 32.67
C LYS A 161 -4.26 -9.76 31.32
N TRP A 162 -3.70 -9.10 30.30
CA TRP A 162 -4.23 -9.08 28.95
C TRP A 162 -4.21 -10.49 28.33
N ASP A 163 -3.11 -11.24 28.48
CA ASP A 163 -2.95 -12.61 27.98
C ASP A 163 -4.02 -13.55 28.54
N LYS A 164 -4.35 -13.42 29.84
CA LYS A 164 -5.46 -14.18 30.44
C LYS A 164 -6.78 -13.87 29.79
N VAL A 165 -7.09 -12.58 29.58
CA VAL A 165 -8.34 -12.14 28.91
C VAL A 165 -8.37 -12.61 27.48
N TYR A 166 -7.25 -12.49 26.76
CA TYR A 166 -7.11 -12.94 25.39
C TYR A 166 -7.33 -14.46 25.25
N LYS A 167 -6.65 -15.27 26.07
CA LYS A 167 -6.83 -16.72 26.07
C LYS A 167 -8.28 -17.13 26.26
N ASN A 168 -9.00 -16.49 27.21
CA ASN A 168 -10.42 -16.75 27.47
C ASN A 168 -11.34 -16.36 26.31
N ARG A 169 -10.95 -15.34 25.52
CA ARG A 169 -11.74 -14.83 24.40
C ARG A 169 -11.25 -15.34 23.03
N LYS A 170 -10.13 -16.05 22.99
CA LYS A 170 -9.47 -16.46 21.74
C LYS A 170 -10.41 -17.16 20.78
N LYS A 171 -11.18 -18.16 21.22
CA LYS A 171 -12.16 -18.87 20.37
C LYS A 171 -13.18 -17.93 19.73
N LYS A 172 -13.65 -16.89 20.46
CA LYS A 172 -14.59 -15.91 19.93
C LYS A 172 -13.91 -14.98 18.93
N ILE A 173 -12.68 -14.53 19.22
CA ILE A 173 -11.87 -13.70 18.33
C ILE A 173 -11.53 -14.47 17.06
N ASP A 174 -11.04 -15.70 17.16
CA ASP A 174 -10.72 -16.55 16.02
C ASP A 174 -11.95 -16.79 15.13
N LYS A 175 -13.14 -16.93 15.73
CA LYS A 175 -14.40 -17.03 14.97
C LYS A 175 -14.74 -15.76 14.19
N ILE A 176 -14.50 -14.58 14.78
CA ILE A 176 -14.70 -13.28 14.11
C ILE A 176 -13.68 -13.06 12.99
N LEU A 177 -12.42 -13.44 13.24
CA LEU A 177 -11.33 -13.27 12.29
C LEU A 177 -11.28 -14.41 11.24
N LYS A 178 -12.04 -15.49 11.44
CA LYS A 178 -12.04 -16.63 10.51
C LYS A 178 -12.74 -16.26 9.21
N ASN A 179 -11.97 -16.17 8.16
CA ASN A 179 -12.44 -15.86 6.83
C ASN A 179 -12.69 -17.15 6.03
N ASN A 180 -13.87 -17.30 5.47
CA ASN A 180 -14.20 -18.43 4.58
C ASN A 180 -14.00 -18.08 3.10
N PHE A 181 -12.87 -17.43 2.79
CA PHE A 181 -12.56 -16.98 1.44
C PHE A 181 -12.62 -18.12 0.41
N THR A 182 -12.17 -19.32 0.76
CA THR A 182 -12.16 -20.46 -0.17
C THR A 182 -13.55 -20.78 -0.69
N LYS A 183 -14.57 -20.80 0.18
CA LYS A 183 -15.97 -21.06 -0.22
C LYS A 183 -16.52 -19.96 -1.10
N ILE A 184 -16.21 -18.70 -0.74
CA ILE A 184 -16.64 -17.52 -1.52
C ILE A 184 -16.07 -17.58 -2.93
N PHE A 185 -14.75 -17.76 -3.07
CA PHE A 185 -14.11 -17.82 -4.38
C PHE A 185 -14.57 -19.00 -5.23
N LYS A 186 -14.83 -20.18 -4.62
CA LYS A 186 -15.41 -21.32 -5.33
C LYS A 186 -16.77 -20.96 -5.94
N LYS A 187 -17.63 -20.28 -5.16
CA LYS A 187 -18.96 -19.85 -5.62
C LYS A 187 -18.86 -18.80 -6.71
N GLU A 188 -18.05 -17.75 -6.51
CA GLU A 188 -17.89 -16.66 -7.49
C GLU A 188 -17.34 -17.15 -8.83
N LYS A 189 -16.38 -18.10 -8.83
CA LYS A 189 -15.89 -18.74 -10.05
C LYS A 189 -17.00 -19.49 -10.79
N GLN A 190 -17.86 -20.22 -10.06
CA GLN A 190 -18.98 -20.92 -10.66
C GLN A 190 -20.00 -19.94 -11.27
N VAL A 191 -20.30 -18.85 -10.56
CA VAL A 191 -21.20 -17.80 -11.07
C VAL A 191 -20.61 -17.17 -12.34
N ALA A 192 -19.30 -16.87 -12.35
CA ALA A 192 -18.63 -16.29 -13.51
C ALA A 192 -18.74 -17.16 -14.77
N ILE A 193 -18.59 -18.48 -14.63
CA ILE A 193 -18.75 -19.42 -15.75
C ILE A 193 -20.21 -19.49 -16.23
N ASN A 194 -21.15 -19.57 -15.29
CA ASN A 194 -22.58 -19.70 -15.64
C ASN A 194 -23.12 -18.43 -16.32
N GLU A 195 -22.71 -17.25 -15.86
CA GLU A 195 -23.16 -15.99 -16.47
C GLU A 195 -22.51 -15.73 -17.81
N ASN A 196 -21.24 -16.10 -17.97
CA ASN A 196 -20.43 -15.94 -19.21
C ASN A 196 -20.65 -14.56 -19.90
N LYS A 197 -20.62 -13.47 -19.10
CA LYS A 197 -20.93 -12.13 -19.58
C LYS A 197 -19.67 -11.30 -19.78
N SER A 198 -19.66 -10.49 -20.84
CA SER A 198 -18.69 -9.42 -21.04
C SER A 198 -18.90 -8.32 -20.00
N MET A 199 -17.84 -7.91 -19.31
CA MET A 199 -17.87 -6.82 -18.34
C MET A 199 -16.46 -6.27 -18.05
N ALA A 200 -16.40 -5.01 -17.63
CA ALA A 200 -15.16 -4.40 -17.19
C ALA A 200 -14.56 -5.14 -15.99
N SER A 201 -13.24 -5.26 -15.93
CA SER A 201 -12.61 -5.96 -14.80
C SER A 201 -12.80 -5.21 -13.47
N ARG A 202 -12.96 -3.86 -13.48
CA ARG A 202 -13.40 -3.10 -12.29
C ARG A 202 -14.79 -3.52 -11.79
N LYS A 203 -15.72 -3.87 -12.70
CA LYS A 203 -17.06 -4.40 -12.34
C LYS A 203 -16.97 -5.82 -11.80
N SER A 204 -16.11 -6.63 -12.38
CA SER A 204 -15.79 -7.98 -11.89
C SER A 204 -15.22 -7.93 -10.47
N SER A 205 -14.36 -6.94 -10.20
CA SER A 205 -13.81 -6.65 -8.87
C SER A 205 -14.91 -6.25 -7.87
N GLU A 206 -15.83 -5.37 -8.26
CA GLU A 206 -16.98 -4.98 -7.42
C GLU A 206 -17.83 -6.19 -7.03
N LEU A 207 -18.16 -7.08 -7.99
CA LEU A 207 -18.94 -8.28 -7.71
C LEU A 207 -18.22 -9.20 -6.73
N THR A 208 -16.90 -9.37 -6.90
CA THR A 208 -16.05 -10.13 -5.97
C THR A 208 -16.03 -9.49 -4.59
N LEU A 209 -15.85 -8.17 -4.51
CA LEU A 209 -15.89 -7.42 -3.24
C LEU A 209 -17.26 -7.52 -2.56
N ASN A 210 -18.37 -7.46 -3.30
CA ASN A 210 -19.71 -7.64 -2.74
C ASN A 210 -19.87 -9.00 -2.07
N ALA A 211 -19.33 -10.07 -2.66
CA ALA A 211 -19.35 -11.40 -2.07
C ALA A 211 -18.46 -11.48 -0.81
N LEU A 212 -17.27 -10.86 -0.87
CA LEU A 212 -16.30 -10.86 0.24
C LEU A 212 -16.81 -10.06 1.44
N THR A 213 -17.28 -8.84 1.24
CA THR A 213 -17.69 -7.92 2.30
C THR A 213 -19.00 -8.31 2.99
N LYS A 214 -19.82 -9.14 2.34
CA LYS A 214 -21.03 -9.71 2.96
C LYS A 214 -20.72 -10.61 4.16
N GLU A 215 -19.61 -11.34 4.11
CA GLU A 215 -19.27 -12.39 5.08
C GLU A 215 -17.99 -12.09 5.87
N ASN A 216 -17.36 -10.94 5.65
CA ASN A 216 -16.04 -10.64 6.19
C ASN A 216 -15.96 -9.29 6.88
N ASN A 217 -15.46 -9.29 8.12
CA ASN A 217 -15.30 -8.11 8.97
C ASN A 217 -13.83 -7.63 9.09
N THR A 218 -12.89 -8.25 8.34
CA THR A 218 -11.47 -7.88 8.42
C THR A 218 -11.03 -7.01 7.26
N LEU A 219 -11.84 -6.90 6.19
CA LEU A 219 -11.59 -6.02 5.07
C LEU A 219 -11.95 -4.58 5.44
N ILE A 220 -11.00 -3.67 5.31
CA ILE A 220 -11.24 -2.23 5.45
C ILE A 220 -11.02 -1.60 4.07
N GLY A 221 -12.11 -1.14 3.48
CA GLY A 221 -12.10 -0.53 2.15
C GLY A 221 -11.92 0.98 2.17
N GLY A 222 -11.59 1.54 1.01
CA GLY A 222 -11.59 2.98 0.82
C GLY A 222 -11.35 3.40 -0.62
N SER A 223 -11.42 4.70 -0.87
CA SER A 223 -11.07 5.29 -2.16
C SER A 223 -10.65 6.76 -1.99
N ALA A 224 -9.72 7.18 -2.85
CA ALA A 224 -9.31 8.58 -2.99
C ALA A 224 -10.29 9.32 -3.92
N ASP A 225 -11.50 9.59 -3.41
CA ASP A 225 -12.61 10.32 -4.07
C ASP A 225 -13.17 9.70 -5.36
N LEU A 226 -12.83 8.44 -5.65
CA LEU A 226 -13.19 7.73 -6.88
C LEU A 226 -14.04 6.47 -6.63
N ALA A 227 -14.76 6.39 -5.50
CA ALA A 227 -15.48 5.18 -5.09
C ALA A 227 -16.42 4.63 -6.16
N GLY A 228 -17.16 5.49 -6.87
CA GLY A 228 -18.05 5.10 -7.97
C GLY A 228 -17.32 4.68 -9.24
N SER A 229 -16.19 5.30 -9.55
CA SER A 229 -15.38 4.97 -10.73
C SER A 229 -14.54 3.71 -10.52
N ASN A 230 -13.97 3.53 -9.31
CA ASN A 230 -13.17 2.36 -8.97
C ASN A 230 -14.02 1.14 -8.59
N ASN A 231 -15.32 1.31 -8.31
CA ASN A 231 -16.20 0.26 -7.83
C ASN A 231 -15.70 -0.44 -6.56
N THR A 232 -15.12 0.34 -5.62
CA THR A 232 -14.53 -0.18 -4.38
C THR A 232 -15.50 -0.22 -3.21
N LYS A 233 -16.60 0.57 -3.28
CA LYS A 233 -17.63 0.60 -2.26
C LYS A 233 -18.77 -0.35 -2.59
N THR A 234 -19.02 -1.31 -1.71
CA THR A 234 -20.13 -2.26 -1.85
C THR A 234 -21.34 -1.85 -1.04
N LYS A 235 -22.48 -2.50 -1.30
CA LYS A 235 -23.73 -2.28 -0.54
C LYS A 235 -23.67 -2.74 0.93
N HIS A 236 -22.65 -3.51 1.29
CA HIS A 236 -22.49 -4.05 2.64
C HIS A 236 -21.61 -3.15 3.52
N HIS A 237 -20.87 -2.21 2.93
CA HIS A 237 -20.01 -1.32 3.67
C HIS A 237 -20.75 -0.29 4.51
N LYS A 238 -20.23 -0.06 5.71
CA LYS A 238 -20.58 1.07 6.57
C LYS A 238 -19.46 2.10 6.53
N ILE A 239 -19.84 3.37 6.36
CA ILE A 239 -18.86 4.46 6.25
C ILE A 239 -18.33 4.80 7.64
N ILE A 240 -17.00 4.88 7.78
CA ILE A 240 -16.34 5.47 8.95
C ILE A 240 -16.56 6.99 8.91
N LYS A 241 -17.10 7.55 10.01
CA LYS A 241 -17.45 8.95 10.15
C LYS A 241 -16.76 9.59 11.34
N PRO A 242 -16.70 10.93 11.42
CA PRO A 242 -16.21 11.61 12.61
C PRO A 242 -16.91 11.12 13.88
N ASN A 243 -16.15 10.68 14.86
CA ASN A 243 -16.59 10.08 16.13
C ASN A 243 -17.36 8.74 16.02
N ASP A 244 -17.57 8.20 14.82
CA ASP A 244 -18.16 6.87 14.60
C ASP A 244 -17.25 6.00 13.76
N PHE A 245 -16.56 5.09 14.41
CA PHE A 245 -15.57 4.18 13.83
C PHE A 245 -16.11 2.74 13.70
N ASN A 246 -17.44 2.55 13.77
CA ASN A 246 -18.07 1.22 13.61
C ASN A 246 -18.22 0.80 12.13
N GLY A 247 -17.60 1.53 11.21
CA GLY A 247 -17.60 1.24 9.79
C GLY A 247 -16.39 0.42 9.35
N ASP A 248 -16.39 0.12 8.06
CA ASP A 248 -15.37 -0.65 7.34
C ASP A 248 -15.00 -0.03 5.97
N TYR A 249 -15.43 1.22 5.73
CA TYR A 249 -15.10 1.97 4.52
C TYR A 249 -14.73 3.42 4.82
N ILE A 250 -13.60 3.88 4.28
CA ILE A 250 -13.05 5.21 4.48
C ILE A 250 -13.15 5.99 3.16
N HIS A 251 -13.79 7.16 3.19
CA HIS A 251 -13.67 8.16 2.14
C HIS A 251 -12.42 9.01 2.41
N TYR A 252 -11.35 8.74 1.67
CA TYR A 252 -10.09 9.46 1.86
C TYR A 252 -10.11 10.87 1.27
N GLY A 253 -11.03 11.17 0.32
CA GLY A 253 -10.98 12.35 -0.51
C GLY A 253 -9.78 12.27 -1.47
N VAL A 254 -9.43 13.37 -2.13
CA VAL A 254 -8.28 13.44 -3.05
C VAL A 254 -6.99 13.45 -2.24
N ARG A 255 -6.60 12.26 -1.74
CA ARG A 255 -5.43 12.03 -0.85
C ARG A 255 -4.86 10.63 -1.09
N GLU A 256 -4.33 10.37 -2.26
CA GLU A 256 -3.80 9.07 -2.66
C GLU A 256 -2.63 8.62 -1.79
N HIS A 257 -1.74 9.56 -1.46
CA HIS A 257 -0.55 9.26 -0.66
C HIS A 257 -0.92 8.94 0.78
N ALA A 258 -1.77 9.75 1.42
CA ALA A 258 -2.24 9.47 2.78
C ALA A 258 -3.12 8.21 2.84
N MET A 259 -3.97 7.95 1.84
CA MET A 259 -4.72 6.70 1.72
C MET A 259 -3.77 5.50 1.82
N SER A 260 -2.72 5.50 1.00
CA SER A 260 -1.73 4.42 0.97
C SER A 260 -0.96 4.32 2.30
N GLY A 261 -0.60 5.45 2.91
CA GLY A 261 0.04 5.49 4.23
C GLY A 261 -0.86 4.96 5.35
N VAL A 262 -2.15 5.32 5.35
CA VAL A 262 -3.14 4.81 6.31
C VAL A 262 -3.36 3.30 6.13
N MET A 263 -3.43 2.81 4.89
CA MET A 263 -3.52 1.37 4.63
C MET A 263 -2.30 0.61 5.17
N ASN A 264 -1.08 1.16 5.02
CA ASN A 264 0.11 0.60 5.65
C ASN A 264 -0.04 0.53 7.18
N GLY A 265 -0.53 1.60 7.79
CA GLY A 265 -0.77 1.64 9.24
C GLY A 265 -1.81 0.62 9.71
N LEU A 266 -2.90 0.44 8.96
CA LEU A 266 -3.94 -0.57 9.27
C LEU A 266 -3.39 -1.99 9.17
N ALA A 267 -2.59 -2.29 8.13
CA ALA A 267 -1.94 -3.59 7.98
C ALA A 267 -0.95 -3.87 9.10
N LEU A 268 -0.10 -2.90 9.45
CA LEU A 268 0.87 -2.99 10.57
C LEU A 268 0.19 -3.18 11.93
N HIS A 269 -0.97 -2.57 12.16
CA HIS A 269 -1.75 -2.78 13.38
C HIS A 269 -2.21 -4.23 13.52
N GLY A 270 -2.40 -4.93 12.40
CA GLY A 270 -2.82 -6.32 12.33
C GLY A 270 -4.34 -6.53 12.41
N ASN A 271 -4.76 -7.73 12.06
CA ASN A 271 -6.17 -8.17 12.00
C ASN A 271 -7.03 -7.52 10.91
N PHE A 272 -6.49 -6.58 10.15
CA PHE A 272 -7.17 -5.96 9.01
C PHE A 272 -6.41 -6.22 7.72
N ILE A 273 -7.17 -6.37 6.64
CA ILE A 273 -6.65 -6.39 5.27
C ILE A 273 -7.20 -5.14 4.60
N PRO A 274 -6.41 -4.07 4.53
CA PRO A 274 -6.84 -2.82 3.91
C PRO A 274 -6.82 -2.94 2.39
N TYR A 275 -7.81 -2.33 1.74
CA TYR A 275 -7.77 -2.08 0.31
C TYR A 275 -8.24 -0.66 -0.01
N GLY A 276 -7.64 -0.07 -1.03
CA GLY A 276 -7.97 1.30 -1.43
C GLY A 276 -7.90 1.49 -2.93
N GLY A 277 -8.80 2.34 -3.44
CA GLY A 277 -8.96 2.58 -4.87
C GLY A 277 -8.55 3.97 -5.32
N THR A 278 -7.90 4.01 -6.48
CA THR A 278 -7.65 5.21 -7.28
C THR A 278 -7.50 4.80 -8.75
N PHE A 279 -7.28 5.74 -9.68
CA PHE A 279 -6.89 5.40 -11.05
C PHE A 279 -5.42 4.95 -11.10
N LEU A 280 -5.08 4.13 -12.10
CA LEU A 280 -3.71 3.63 -12.23
C LEU A 280 -2.70 4.76 -12.41
N ILE A 281 -3.04 5.80 -13.19
CA ILE A 281 -2.18 6.97 -13.37
C ILE A 281 -1.85 7.66 -12.04
N PHE A 282 -2.79 7.69 -11.10
CA PHE A 282 -2.57 8.31 -9.79
C PHE A 282 -1.74 7.46 -8.83
N SER A 283 -1.26 6.29 -9.29
CA SER A 283 -0.18 5.58 -8.58
C SER A 283 1.05 6.47 -8.39
N ASP A 284 1.29 7.42 -9.28
CA ASP A 284 2.41 8.36 -9.19
C ASP A 284 2.36 9.22 -7.92
N TYR A 285 1.15 9.59 -7.46
CA TYR A 285 0.99 10.32 -6.20
C TYR A 285 1.28 9.47 -4.95
N CYS A 286 1.10 8.15 -5.01
CA CYS A 286 1.21 7.28 -3.85
C CYS A 286 2.33 6.22 -3.96
N LYS A 287 3.11 6.24 -5.03
CA LYS A 287 4.20 5.28 -5.27
C LYS A 287 5.18 5.12 -4.09
N PRO A 288 5.58 6.20 -3.38
CA PRO A 288 6.44 6.06 -2.19
C PRO A 288 5.80 5.18 -1.10
N SER A 289 4.52 5.35 -0.81
CA SER A 289 3.80 4.53 0.17
C SER A 289 3.57 3.10 -0.30
N ILE A 290 3.35 2.86 -1.60
CA ILE A 290 3.29 1.51 -2.19
C ILE A 290 4.64 0.80 -2.01
N ARG A 291 5.73 1.51 -2.30
CA ARG A 291 7.09 0.98 -2.07
C ARG A 291 7.32 0.62 -0.60
N LEU A 292 6.82 1.43 0.33
CA LEU A 292 6.89 1.13 1.77
C LEU A 292 6.05 -0.10 2.14
N SER A 293 4.89 -0.33 1.54
CA SER A 293 4.12 -1.58 1.75
C SER A 293 4.97 -2.81 1.43
N ALA A 294 5.67 -2.76 0.30
CA ALA A 294 6.54 -3.84 -0.16
C ALA A 294 7.77 -4.01 0.75
N LEU A 295 8.43 -2.92 1.13
CA LEU A 295 9.59 -2.90 2.02
C LEU A 295 9.27 -3.44 3.43
N MET A 296 8.09 -3.09 3.95
CA MET A 296 7.63 -3.52 5.28
C MET A 296 6.93 -4.90 5.26
N GLU A 297 6.87 -5.56 4.09
CA GLU A 297 6.21 -6.86 3.93
C GLU A 297 4.74 -6.83 4.41
N GLN A 298 3.96 -5.80 4.04
CA GLN A 298 2.58 -5.66 4.47
C GLN A 298 1.60 -6.08 3.38
N ASN A 299 0.56 -6.83 3.76
CA ASN A 299 -0.54 -7.19 2.86
C ASN A 299 -1.50 -5.99 2.71
N VAL A 300 -1.25 -5.17 1.70
CA VAL A 300 -2.10 -4.04 1.30
C VAL A 300 -2.56 -4.28 -0.13
N ILE A 301 -3.85 -4.04 -0.43
CA ILE A 301 -4.41 -4.27 -1.76
C ILE A 301 -4.78 -2.93 -2.38
N TYR A 302 -4.18 -2.62 -3.50
CA TYR A 302 -4.43 -1.42 -4.30
C TYR A 302 -5.33 -1.76 -5.48
N VAL A 303 -6.54 -1.18 -5.53
CA VAL A 303 -7.49 -1.34 -6.63
C VAL A 303 -7.31 -0.14 -7.56
N MET A 304 -6.54 -0.33 -8.64
CA MET A 304 -6.20 0.74 -9.57
C MET A 304 -6.90 0.53 -10.90
N THR A 305 -7.90 1.36 -11.18
CA THR A 305 -8.72 1.24 -12.40
C THR A 305 -8.27 2.20 -13.48
N HIS A 306 -8.90 2.13 -14.68
CA HIS A 306 -8.53 2.93 -15.83
C HIS A 306 -7.07 2.61 -16.24
N ASP A 307 -6.84 1.31 -16.50
CA ASP A 307 -5.52 0.69 -16.58
C ASP A 307 -4.74 0.96 -17.87
N SER A 308 -5.36 1.59 -18.88
CA SER A 308 -4.75 1.80 -20.18
C SER A 308 -5.45 2.92 -20.97
N ILE A 309 -4.99 3.19 -22.18
CA ILE A 309 -5.65 4.09 -23.14
C ILE A 309 -7.12 3.71 -23.42
N GLY A 310 -7.53 2.48 -23.12
CA GLY A 310 -8.92 2.01 -23.21
C GLY A 310 -9.90 2.65 -22.23
N LEU A 311 -9.46 3.60 -21.40
CA LEU A 311 -10.30 4.32 -20.44
C LEU A 311 -11.30 5.28 -21.12
N GLY A 312 -11.03 5.74 -22.36
CA GLY A 312 -11.93 6.57 -23.17
C GLY A 312 -11.63 8.06 -23.10
N GLU A 313 -12.65 8.88 -22.85
CA GLU A 313 -12.67 10.33 -23.00
C GLU A 313 -11.88 11.16 -21.99
N ASP A 314 -11.31 10.56 -20.95
CA ASP A 314 -10.57 11.29 -19.91
C ASP A 314 -9.25 11.92 -20.41
N GLY A 315 -8.74 11.45 -21.56
CA GLY A 315 -7.60 12.04 -22.26
C GLY A 315 -6.21 11.68 -21.72
N PRO A 316 -5.14 12.28 -22.31
CA PRO A 316 -3.75 11.89 -22.06
C PRO A 316 -3.30 12.01 -20.61
N THR A 317 -3.84 12.98 -19.85
CA THR A 317 -3.49 13.18 -18.43
C THR A 317 -3.95 12.05 -17.53
N HIS A 318 -4.86 11.18 -18.02
CA HIS A 318 -5.40 10.04 -17.28
C HIS A 318 -5.02 8.69 -17.87
N GLN A 319 -4.39 8.67 -19.04
CA GLN A 319 -3.95 7.47 -19.76
C GLN A 319 -2.60 7.00 -19.23
N PRO A 320 -2.52 5.88 -18.47
CA PRO A 320 -1.26 5.37 -17.98
C PRO A 320 -0.45 4.73 -19.13
N ILE A 321 0.82 5.01 -19.17
CA ILE A 321 1.80 4.47 -20.14
C ILE A 321 2.87 3.66 -19.41
N GLU A 322 3.69 4.32 -18.59
CA GLU A 322 4.84 3.74 -17.89
C GLU A 322 4.50 3.17 -16.50
N GLN A 323 3.31 3.43 -15.97
CA GLN A 323 2.94 3.07 -14.59
C GLN A 323 3.08 1.58 -14.31
N LEU A 324 2.62 0.71 -15.24
CA LEU A 324 2.76 -0.74 -15.07
C LEU A 324 4.22 -1.18 -14.99
N SER A 325 5.06 -0.70 -15.89
CA SER A 325 6.50 -1.00 -15.89
C SER A 325 7.18 -0.48 -14.63
N GLY A 326 6.86 0.76 -14.23
CA GLY A 326 7.38 1.38 -13.02
C GLY A 326 6.95 0.67 -11.73
N LEU A 327 5.73 0.15 -11.67
CA LEU A 327 5.24 -0.60 -10.51
C LEU A 327 5.83 -2.02 -10.46
N ARG A 328 5.95 -2.71 -11.61
CA ARG A 328 6.60 -4.03 -11.73
C ARG A 328 8.11 -3.98 -11.39
N SER A 329 8.72 -2.81 -11.39
CA SER A 329 10.12 -2.63 -10.97
C SER A 329 10.31 -2.60 -9.44
N ILE A 330 9.23 -2.49 -8.65
CA ILE A 330 9.30 -2.45 -7.18
C ILE A 330 9.45 -3.89 -6.65
N PRO A 331 10.53 -4.22 -5.93
CA PRO A 331 10.68 -5.55 -5.34
C PRO A 331 9.55 -5.88 -4.36
N ASN A 332 9.18 -7.16 -4.29
CA ASN A 332 8.13 -7.66 -3.40
C ASN A 332 6.77 -6.98 -3.59
N LEU A 333 6.39 -6.69 -4.84
CA LEU A 333 5.08 -6.14 -5.19
C LEU A 333 4.45 -7.01 -6.29
N ASN A 334 3.25 -7.53 -6.07
CA ASN A 334 2.50 -8.25 -7.11
C ASN A 334 1.65 -7.27 -7.91
N VAL A 335 1.92 -7.13 -9.20
CA VAL A 335 1.13 -6.28 -10.12
C VAL A 335 0.28 -7.17 -11.01
N PHE A 336 -1.02 -7.26 -10.71
CA PHE A 336 -2.00 -8.04 -11.47
C PHE A 336 -2.70 -7.18 -12.51
N ARG A 337 -2.84 -7.72 -13.72
CA ARG A 337 -3.65 -7.14 -14.80
C ARG A 337 -4.53 -8.24 -15.41
N PRO A 338 -5.72 -8.50 -14.84
CA PRO A 338 -6.59 -9.61 -15.24
C PRO A 338 -7.30 -9.34 -16.56
N ALA A 339 -7.47 -10.40 -17.36
CA ALA A 339 -8.04 -10.36 -18.71
C ALA A 339 -9.55 -10.65 -18.77
N ASP A 340 -10.14 -11.17 -17.71
CA ASP A 340 -11.60 -11.43 -17.63
C ASP A 340 -12.07 -11.50 -16.17
N ARG A 341 -13.35 -11.81 -15.98
CA ARG A 341 -13.93 -11.98 -14.65
C ARG A 341 -13.28 -13.10 -13.86
N MET A 342 -12.94 -14.23 -14.50
CA MET A 342 -12.32 -15.36 -13.83
C MET A 342 -10.93 -15.02 -13.31
N GLU A 343 -10.12 -14.35 -14.12
CA GLU A 343 -8.81 -13.88 -13.69
C GLU A 343 -8.92 -12.83 -12.57
N THR A 344 -9.88 -11.90 -12.65
CA THR A 344 -10.12 -10.91 -11.60
C THR A 344 -10.42 -11.58 -10.25
N ILE A 345 -11.26 -12.60 -10.22
CA ILE A 345 -11.56 -13.39 -9.01
C ILE A 345 -10.29 -14.08 -8.50
N GLU A 346 -9.47 -14.64 -9.39
CA GLU A 346 -8.23 -15.33 -9.03
C GLU A 346 -7.15 -14.39 -8.51
N CYS A 347 -7.06 -13.18 -9.05
CA CYS A 347 -6.16 -12.13 -8.56
C CYS A 347 -6.55 -11.69 -7.14
N TRP A 348 -7.84 -11.44 -6.86
CA TRP A 348 -8.35 -11.18 -5.51
C TRP A 348 -8.05 -12.34 -4.56
N GLN A 349 -8.25 -13.57 -5.01
CA GLN A 349 -7.96 -14.76 -4.21
C GLN A 349 -6.49 -14.84 -3.82
N HIS A 350 -5.57 -14.50 -4.73
CA HIS A 350 -4.14 -14.46 -4.44
C HIS A 350 -3.80 -13.32 -3.49
N ALA A 351 -4.26 -12.11 -3.79
CA ALA A 351 -4.00 -10.91 -2.98
C ALA A 351 -4.43 -11.09 -1.51
N LEU A 352 -5.60 -11.70 -1.27
CA LEU A 352 -6.07 -11.95 0.09
C LEU A 352 -5.32 -13.09 0.82
N LYS A 353 -4.67 -13.99 0.09
CA LYS A 353 -3.83 -15.04 0.66
C LYS A 353 -2.40 -14.60 0.94
N SER A 354 -1.94 -13.57 0.26
CA SER A 354 -0.61 -13.01 0.49
C SER A 354 -0.53 -12.44 1.91
N SER A 355 0.49 -12.82 2.66
CA SER A 355 0.67 -12.34 4.04
C SER A 355 1.75 -11.26 4.16
N LYS A 356 2.69 -11.23 3.20
CA LYS A 356 3.90 -10.39 3.25
C LYS A 356 4.16 -9.60 1.97
N THR A 357 3.26 -9.68 1.00
CA THR A 357 3.43 -9.04 -0.31
C THR A 357 2.20 -8.23 -0.64
N PRO A 358 2.30 -6.92 -0.82
CA PRO A 358 1.20 -6.09 -1.30
C PRO A 358 0.84 -6.45 -2.74
N SER A 359 -0.38 -6.13 -3.14
CA SER A 359 -0.90 -6.43 -4.46
C SER A 359 -1.55 -5.21 -5.09
N ILE A 360 -1.26 -4.97 -6.36
CA ILE A 360 -1.98 -4.03 -7.22
C ILE A 360 -2.90 -4.83 -8.14
N LEU A 361 -4.16 -4.44 -8.21
CA LEU A 361 -5.14 -4.92 -9.18
C LEU A 361 -5.36 -3.80 -10.20
N SER A 362 -4.70 -3.89 -11.34
CA SER A 362 -4.83 -2.97 -12.47
C SER A 362 -6.03 -3.39 -13.32
N LEU A 363 -7.09 -2.56 -13.33
CA LEU A 363 -8.41 -2.96 -13.80
C LEU A 363 -8.93 -2.03 -14.90
N THR A 364 -9.61 -2.62 -15.89
CA THR A 364 -10.16 -1.91 -17.04
C THR A 364 -11.42 -1.10 -16.70
N ARG A 365 -11.64 0.00 -17.43
CA ARG A 365 -12.94 0.68 -17.56
C ARG A 365 -13.81 0.04 -18.63
N GLN A 366 -13.22 -0.35 -19.74
CA GLN A 366 -13.88 -1.05 -20.85
C GLN A 366 -14.23 -2.49 -20.51
N ASN A 367 -15.25 -3.02 -21.20
CA ASN A 367 -15.66 -4.41 -21.03
C ASN A 367 -14.66 -5.38 -21.64
N LEU A 368 -14.53 -6.54 -21.02
CA LEU A 368 -13.71 -7.66 -21.44
C LEU A 368 -14.58 -8.89 -21.63
N ASP A 369 -14.37 -9.61 -22.71
CA ASP A 369 -15.04 -10.86 -22.98
C ASP A 369 -14.47 -12.02 -22.17
N PRO A 370 -15.29 -13.01 -21.77
CA PRO A 370 -14.82 -14.18 -21.07
C PRO A 370 -13.86 -15.00 -21.92
N ILE A 371 -12.61 -15.08 -21.54
CA ILE A 371 -11.58 -15.91 -22.22
C ILE A 371 -11.54 -17.33 -21.66
N ARG A 372 -11.95 -17.52 -20.40
CA ARG A 372 -11.98 -18.82 -19.72
C ARG A 372 -13.41 -19.33 -19.59
N LYS A 373 -13.77 -20.32 -20.42
CA LYS A 373 -15.13 -20.89 -20.51
C LYS A 373 -15.33 -22.16 -19.67
N LYS A 374 -14.28 -22.66 -19.02
CA LYS A 374 -14.33 -23.88 -18.20
C LYS A 374 -13.98 -23.58 -16.75
N TYR A 375 -14.78 -24.11 -15.85
CA TYR A 375 -14.50 -24.02 -14.42
C TYR A 375 -13.17 -24.69 -14.06
N SER A 376 -12.42 -24.07 -13.16
CA SER A 376 -11.22 -24.65 -12.55
C SER A 376 -11.15 -24.25 -11.08
N ILE A 377 -10.93 -25.23 -10.22
CA ILE A 377 -10.66 -24.96 -8.80
C ILE A 377 -9.28 -24.33 -8.60
N ILE A 378 -8.35 -24.64 -9.53
CA ILE A 378 -6.97 -24.13 -9.49
C ILE A 378 -6.98 -22.63 -9.79
N ASN A 379 -6.27 -21.88 -9.00
CA ASN A 379 -5.98 -20.47 -9.29
C ASN A 379 -4.81 -20.40 -10.28
N LYS A 380 -5.11 -20.18 -11.57
CA LYS A 380 -4.08 -20.09 -12.60
C LYS A 380 -3.28 -18.78 -12.53
N CYS A 381 -3.91 -17.69 -12.06
CA CYS A 381 -3.24 -16.40 -11.88
C CYS A 381 -2.14 -16.47 -10.81
N SER A 382 -2.23 -17.40 -9.85
CA SER A 382 -1.17 -17.62 -8.87
C SER A 382 0.15 -18.15 -9.46
N LEU A 383 0.11 -18.64 -10.69
CA LEU A 383 1.30 -19.06 -11.45
C LEU A 383 1.96 -17.88 -12.19
N GLY A 384 1.32 -16.72 -12.20
CA GLY A 384 1.78 -15.50 -12.86
C GLY A 384 1.57 -15.49 -14.37
N ALA A 385 1.71 -16.62 -15.03
CA ALA A 385 1.43 -16.81 -16.46
C ALA A 385 0.95 -18.23 -16.74
N TYR A 386 0.09 -18.40 -17.74
CA TYR A 386 -0.36 -19.72 -18.16
C TYR A 386 -0.80 -19.74 -19.65
N GLU A 387 -0.74 -20.91 -20.29
CA GLU A 387 -1.22 -21.07 -21.64
C GLU A 387 -2.76 -21.05 -21.66
N ILE A 388 -3.34 -20.10 -22.43
CA ILE A 388 -4.79 -19.96 -22.60
C ILE A 388 -5.28 -20.57 -23.91
N LEU A 389 -4.46 -20.49 -24.96
CA LEU A 389 -4.78 -21.02 -26.29
C LEU A 389 -3.54 -21.65 -26.93
N ARG A 390 -3.77 -22.74 -27.69
CA ARG A 390 -2.80 -23.33 -28.61
C ARG A 390 -3.53 -23.78 -29.86
N THR A 391 -3.10 -23.28 -31.03
CA THR A 391 -3.78 -23.59 -32.31
C THR A 391 -3.38 -24.93 -32.92
N ARG A 392 -2.15 -25.41 -32.62
CA ARG A 392 -1.63 -26.72 -33.06
C ARG A 392 -0.56 -27.26 -32.11
N LYS A 393 -0.27 -28.59 -32.19
CA LYS A 393 0.79 -29.21 -31.36
C LYS A 393 2.16 -28.59 -31.68
N LYS A 394 2.52 -28.48 -32.97
CA LYS A 394 3.72 -27.74 -33.42
C LYS A 394 3.33 -26.31 -33.73
N ILE A 395 4.02 -25.34 -33.13
CA ILE A 395 3.75 -23.90 -33.24
C ILE A 395 4.94 -23.17 -33.81
N ASN A 396 4.69 -22.03 -34.49
CA ASN A 396 5.67 -21.16 -35.08
C ASN A 396 6.08 -20.03 -34.10
N LEU A 397 5.12 -19.53 -33.31
CA LEU A 397 5.35 -18.40 -32.40
C LEU A 397 4.62 -18.52 -31.07
N THR A 398 5.07 -17.76 -30.09
CA THR A 398 4.44 -17.58 -28.79
C THR A 398 4.00 -16.13 -28.63
N ILE A 399 2.73 -15.88 -28.28
CA ILE A 399 2.18 -14.55 -28.02
C ILE A 399 1.92 -14.43 -26.51
N PHE A 400 2.53 -13.43 -25.86
CA PHE A 400 2.29 -13.07 -24.49
C PHE A 400 1.37 -11.85 -24.42
N ALA A 401 0.42 -11.84 -23.52
CA ALA A 401 -0.44 -10.68 -23.29
C ALA A 401 -0.92 -10.63 -21.84
N SER A 402 -1.35 -9.47 -21.40
CA SER A 402 -2.01 -9.27 -20.10
C SER A 402 -3.27 -8.42 -20.26
N GLY A 403 -4.18 -8.51 -19.30
CA GLY A 403 -5.38 -7.65 -19.28
C GLY A 403 -6.20 -7.73 -20.57
N SER A 404 -6.67 -6.56 -21.02
CA SER A 404 -7.52 -6.43 -22.22
C SER A 404 -6.91 -7.00 -23.49
N GLU A 405 -5.60 -7.06 -23.60
CA GLU A 405 -4.92 -7.48 -24.83
C GLU A 405 -4.85 -9.01 -25.00
N VAL A 406 -5.26 -9.78 -23.97
CA VAL A 406 -5.32 -11.26 -24.10
C VAL A 406 -6.36 -11.69 -25.12
N SER A 407 -7.54 -11.03 -25.17
CA SER A 407 -8.54 -11.30 -26.19
C SER A 407 -8.03 -10.95 -27.59
N LEU A 408 -7.36 -9.82 -27.75
CA LEU A 408 -6.72 -9.42 -29.01
C LEU A 408 -5.65 -10.44 -29.45
N ALA A 409 -4.84 -10.95 -28.54
CA ALA A 409 -3.84 -11.99 -28.80
C ALA A 409 -4.49 -13.30 -29.27
N ILE A 410 -5.64 -13.68 -28.69
CA ILE A 410 -6.42 -14.85 -29.11
C ILE A 410 -6.96 -14.65 -30.53
N GLU A 411 -7.55 -13.50 -30.84
CA GLU A 411 -8.05 -13.18 -32.17
C GLU A 411 -6.92 -13.17 -33.22
N ALA A 412 -5.80 -12.54 -32.91
CA ALA A 412 -4.62 -12.56 -33.78
C ALA A 412 -4.12 -13.99 -34.06
N SER A 413 -4.08 -14.83 -33.01
CA SER A 413 -3.71 -16.25 -33.14
C SER A 413 -4.63 -17.01 -34.06
N HIS A 414 -5.95 -16.77 -34.02
CA HIS A 414 -6.91 -17.39 -34.92
C HIS A 414 -6.80 -16.90 -36.37
N LYS A 415 -6.51 -15.61 -36.57
CA LYS A 415 -6.24 -15.06 -37.91
C LYS A 415 -4.99 -15.66 -38.52
N LEU A 416 -3.87 -15.70 -37.80
CA LEU A 416 -2.61 -16.29 -38.24
C LEU A 416 -2.74 -17.78 -38.58
N ALA A 417 -3.59 -18.51 -37.86
CA ALA A 417 -3.83 -19.93 -38.13
C ALA A 417 -4.49 -20.19 -39.52
N LYS A 418 -5.24 -19.21 -40.08
CA LYS A 418 -5.78 -19.29 -41.43
C LYS A 418 -4.67 -19.26 -42.47
N ASP A 419 -3.60 -18.57 -42.19
CA ASP A 419 -2.39 -18.45 -43.01
C ASP A 419 -1.36 -19.55 -42.65
N GLN A 420 -1.79 -20.61 -41.96
CA GLN A 420 -0.95 -21.74 -41.53
C GLN A 420 0.17 -21.35 -40.55
N ILE A 421 0.08 -20.19 -39.93
CA ILE A 421 0.99 -19.73 -38.88
C ILE A 421 0.38 -20.10 -37.53
N TYR A 422 0.91 -21.14 -36.89
CA TYR A 422 0.35 -21.68 -35.64
C TYR A 422 1.04 -21.09 -34.43
N SER A 423 0.27 -20.74 -33.39
CA SER A 423 0.76 -20.08 -32.21
C SER A 423 0.20 -20.64 -30.91
N LYS A 424 0.85 -20.34 -29.82
CA LYS A 424 0.27 -20.40 -28.49
C LYS A 424 0.12 -19.01 -27.92
N VAL A 425 -0.94 -18.78 -27.16
CA VAL A 425 -1.19 -17.54 -26.43
C VAL A 425 -1.01 -17.79 -24.94
N ILE A 426 -0.23 -16.95 -24.30
CA ILE A 426 0.05 -16.96 -22.86
C ILE A 426 -0.65 -15.75 -22.24
N SER A 427 -1.61 -15.98 -21.36
CA SER A 427 -2.08 -14.95 -20.45
C SER A 427 -1.08 -14.81 -19.31
N MET A 428 -0.59 -13.59 -19.07
CA MET A 428 0.38 -13.26 -18.04
C MET A 428 -0.19 -12.19 -17.09
N PRO A 429 -1.13 -12.56 -16.22
CA PRO A 429 -1.77 -11.61 -15.30
C PRO A 429 -0.81 -11.02 -14.26
N CYS A 430 0.33 -11.66 -13.96
CA CYS A 430 1.29 -11.13 -13.00
C CYS A 430 2.72 -11.61 -13.32
N GLN A 431 3.55 -10.71 -13.81
CA GLN A 431 4.95 -10.99 -14.17
C GLN A 431 5.78 -11.41 -12.94
N ASP A 432 5.58 -10.75 -11.80
CA ASP A 432 6.33 -11.00 -10.56
C ASP A 432 6.15 -12.43 -10.06
N LEU A 433 4.93 -12.95 -10.10
CA LEU A 433 4.65 -14.34 -9.72
C LEU A 433 5.20 -15.35 -10.72
N PHE A 434 5.22 -14.99 -12.02
CA PHE A 434 5.80 -15.85 -13.04
C PHE A 434 7.33 -15.95 -12.86
N ASP A 435 8.00 -14.86 -12.56
CA ASP A 435 9.44 -14.84 -12.34
C ASP A 435 9.89 -15.71 -11.15
N GLN A 436 9.00 -15.87 -10.16
CA GLN A 436 9.23 -16.72 -8.99
C GLN A 436 8.96 -18.22 -9.25
N GLN A 437 8.41 -18.61 -10.39
CA GLN A 437 8.14 -20.00 -10.71
C GLN A 437 9.42 -20.82 -10.94
N ALA A 438 9.30 -22.13 -10.74
CA ALA A 438 10.37 -23.07 -11.04
C ALA A 438 10.86 -22.95 -12.50
N VAL A 439 12.17 -23.15 -12.70
CA VAL A 439 12.80 -23.02 -14.03
C VAL A 439 12.11 -23.91 -15.06
N SER A 440 11.69 -25.13 -14.70
CA SER A 440 10.95 -26.04 -15.58
C SER A 440 9.62 -25.46 -16.04
N TYR A 441 8.86 -24.82 -15.14
CA TYR A 441 7.61 -24.16 -15.48
C TYR A 441 7.85 -22.96 -16.40
N LYS A 442 8.84 -22.11 -16.07
CA LYS A 442 9.21 -20.97 -16.92
C LYS A 442 9.61 -21.40 -18.33
N LYS A 443 10.45 -22.44 -18.47
CA LYS A 443 10.80 -23.02 -19.78
C LYS A 443 9.59 -23.51 -20.55
N LYS A 444 8.65 -24.22 -19.89
CA LYS A 444 7.40 -24.68 -20.50
C LYS A 444 6.55 -23.52 -21.05
N ILE A 445 6.38 -22.45 -20.28
CA ILE A 445 5.56 -21.28 -20.66
C ILE A 445 6.23 -20.47 -21.74
N LEU A 446 7.52 -20.12 -21.58
CA LEU A 446 8.28 -19.37 -22.58
C LEU A 446 8.40 -20.13 -23.90
N GLY A 447 8.50 -21.45 -23.84
CA GLY A 447 8.59 -22.32 -25.01
C GLY A 447 9.92 -22.18 -25.75
N GLU A 448 10.06 -23.00 -26.79
CA GLU A 448 11.26 -23.11 -27.61
C GLU A 448 11.12 -22.40 -28.97
N THR A 449 10.01 -21.67 -29.20
CA THR A 449 9.81 -20.93 -30.45
C THR A 449 10.81 -19.78 -30.56
N ASN A 450 11.40 -19.62 -31.76
CA ASN A 450 12.33 -18.51 -32.03
C ASN A 450 11.63 -17.15 -32.07
N ILE A 451 10.35 -17.15 -32.46
CA ILE A 451 9.54 -15.92 -32.54
C ILE A 451 8.68 -15.81 -31.30
N LYS A 452 8.82 -14.73 -30.55
CA LYS A 452 8.02 -14.38 -29.38
C LYS A 452 7.51 -12.95 -29.53
N ILE A 453 6.26 -12.77 -29.18
CA ILE A 453 5.58 -11.46 -29.31
C ILE A 453 4.94 -11.13 -27.97
N SER A 454 4.96 -9.87 -27.57
CA SER A 454 4.13 -9.37 -26.49
C SER A 454 3.14 -8.32 -26.97
N ILE A 455 1.96 -8.27 -26.34
CA ILE A 455 0.90 -7.29 -26.61
C ILE A 455 0.38 -6.78 -25.27
N GLU A 456 0.57 -5.51 -24.99
CA GLU A 456 0.05 -4.83 -23.79
C GLU A 456 -0.13 -3.34 -24.07
N ALA A 457 -1.28 -2.76 -23.77
CA ALA A 457 -1.53 -1.32 -23.90
C ALA A 457 -0.85 -0.53 -22.76
N ALA A 458 0.48 -0.57 -22.72
CA ALA A 458 1.39 0.11 -21.81
C ALA A 458 2.79 0.13 -22.40
N SER A 459 3.76 0.76 -21.75
CA SER A 459 5.18 0.75 -22.14
C SER A 459 5.69 -0.67 -22.34
N THR A 460 6.46 -0.85 -23.42
CA THR A 460 6.97 -2.15 -23.88
C THR A 460 8.13 -2.70 -23.06
N ASP A 461 8.77 -1.89 -22.23
CA ASP A 461 10.06 -2.19 -21.59
C ASP A 461 10.07 -3.47 -20.75
N CYS A 462 9.02 -3.71 -19.97
CA CYS A 462 8.96 -4.86 -19.08
C CYS A 462 8.80 -6.21 -19.79
N TRP A 463 8.53 -6.21 -21.10
CA TRP A 463 8.33 -7.40 -21.90
C TRP A 463 9.62 -7.95 -22.53
N LYS A 464 10.64 -7.12 -22.69
CA LYS A 464 11.92 -7.50 -23.37
C LYS A 464 12.54 -8.76 -22.79
N LYS A 465 12.47 -8.95 -21.46
CA LYS A 465 13.02 -10.15 -20.77
C LYS A 465 12.30 -11.47 -21.12
N TYR A 466 11.06 -11.41 -21.61
CA TYR A 466 10.28 -12.60 -21.98
C TYR A 466 10.34 -12.91 -23.48
N VAL A 467 10.31 -11.87 -24.30
CA VAL A 467 10.36 -12.05 -25.76
C VAL A 467 11.78 -12.26 -26.29
N GLY A 468 12.79 -11.75 -25.56
CA GLY A 468 14.20 -11.84 -25.97
C GLY A 468 14.57 -10.85 -27.08
N ASN A 469 15.83 -10.91 -27.53
CA ASN A 469 16.38 -9.95 -28.50
C ASN A 469 15.75 -10.03 -29.89
N ASN A 470 15.25 -11.20 -30.29
CA ASN A 470 14.61 -11.42 -31.60
C ASN A 470 13.07 -11.33 -31.52
N GLY A 471 12.53 -10.98 -30.36
CA GLY A 471 11.09 -10.85 -30.16
C GLY A 471 10.57 -9.47 -30.51
N LEU A 472 9.26 -9.38 -30.72
CA LEU A 472 8.55 -8.13 -31.00
C LEU A 472 7.68 -7.75 -29.80
N THR A 473 7.64 -6.46 -29.51
CA THR A 473 6.77 -5.91 -28.47
C THR A 473 5.81 -4.91 -29.10
N PHE A 474 4.52 -5.12 -28.87
CA PHE A 474 3.44 -4.19 -29.26
C PHE A 474 2.88 -3.55 -28.01
N GLY A 475 3.01 -2.26 -27.88
CA GLY A 475 2.58 -1.47 -26.73
C GLY A 475 2.36 -0.01 -27.08
N ILE A 476 2.31 0.82 -26.06
CA ILE A 476 2.16 2.26 -26.15
C ILE A 476 3.35 2.90 -25.44
N ASP A 477 4.25 3.50 -26.23
CA ASP A 477 5.51 4.11 -25.73
C ASP A 477 5.51 5.63 -25.86
N THR A 478 4.37 6.24 -26.23
CA THR A 478 4.20 7.70 -26.34
C THR A 478 2.93 8.15 -25.69
N PHE A 479 2.88 9.39 -25.24
CA PHE A 479 1.62 10.01 -24.80
C PHE A 479 0.65 10.18 -25.97
N GLY A 480 -0.67 10.09 -25.67
CA GLY A 480 -1.75 10.26 -26.65
C GLY A 480 -2.06 11.71 -26.99
#